data_2240f7c90d38544cbceadee583ccb8e2
#
_entry.id   2240f7c90d38544cbceadee583ccb8e2
#
_cell.length_a   1.000
_cell.length_b   1.000
_cell.length_c   1.000
_cell.angle_alpha   90.00
_cell.angle_beta   90.00
_cell.angle_gamma   90.00
#
_symmetry.space_group_name_H-M   'P 1'
#
loop_
_entity.id
_entity.type
_entity.pdbx_description
1 polymer ?
#
loop_
_entity_poly.entity_id
_entity_poly.type
_entity_poly.pdbx_seq_one_letter_code
_entity_poly.pdbx_strand_id
1 'polypeptide(L)'
;MPAWAPRNIDPVLRADRMRGITPFVAEIDGRPIAYADVQASGYIDHFFVSAPFARQKVGSKLMRRIHEEATIRGIPVLTSDVSRTAQPFFNHWGFAVVEERWPVMRGVVIPNVLMKKEL
;
A
#
# COMPACT_ATOMS: atom_id res chain seq x y z
N MET A 1 -13.53 -22.24 -19.20
CA MET A 1 -12.49 -21.62 -18.38
C MET A 1 -13.01 -20.31 -17.82
N PRO A 2 -12.76 -20.06 -16.58
CA PRO A 2 -13.18 -18.76 -16.05
C PRO A 2 -12.47 -17.63 -16.78
N ALA A 3 -13.24 -16.65 -17.16
CA ALA A 3 -12.72 -15.51 -17.90
C ALA A 3 -11.69 -14.72 -17.09
N TRP A 4 -11.70 -14.89 -15.79
CA TRP A 4 -10.81 -14.17 -14.91
C TRP A 4 -9.68 -15.02 -14.35
N ALA A 5 -9.34 -16.10 -15.03
CA ALA A 5 -8.21 -16.92 -14.60
C ALA A 5 -6.98 -16.03 -14.42
N PRO A 6 -6.40 -16.00 -13.25
CA PRO A 6 -5.55 -14.87 -12.87
C PRO A 6 -4.10 -14.95 -13.26
N ARG A 7 -3.61 -16.02 -13.78
CA ARG A 7 -2.17 -16.24 -13.92
C ARG A 7 -1.44 -15.20 -14.79
N ASN A 8 -2.14 -14.53 -15.68
CA ASN A 8 -1.52 -13.53 -16.53
C ASN A 8 -2.21 -12.17 -16.41
N ILE A 9 -2.90 -11.97 -15.28
CA ILE A 9 -3.53 -10.70 -15.06
C ILE A 9 -2.48 -9.65 -14.76
N ASP A 10 -2.47 -8.60 -15.53
CA ASP A 10 -1.57 -7.47 -15.37
C ASP A 10 -2.41 -6.23 -15.11
N PRO A 11 -2.63 -5.89 -13.86
CA PRO A 11 -3.47 -4.73 -13.55
C PRO A 11 -2.84 -3.45 -14.05
N VAL A 12 -3.71 -2.57 -14.55
CA VAL A 12 -3.29 -1.24 -14.95
C VAL A 12 -3.22 -0.37 -13.70
N LEU A 13 -2.07 0.24 -13.47
CA LEU A 13 -1.90 1.17 -12.36
C LEU A 13 -2.16 2.58 -12.85
N ARG A 14 -3.02 3.29 -12.13
CA ARG A 14 -3.36 4.67 -12.41
C ARG A 14 -3.02 5.54 -11.21
N ALA A 15 -2.36 6.65 -11.45
CA ALA A 15 -2.04 7.61 -10.40
C ALA A 15 -2.88 8.86 -10.61
N ASP A 16 -3.62 9.26 -9.58
CA ASP A 16 -4.41 10.48 -9.59
C ASP A 16 -3.73 11.49 -8.68
N ARG A 17 -2.84 12.29 -9.26
CA ARG A 17 -2.05 13.23 -8.45
C ARG A 17 -2.92 14.36 -7.95
N MET A 18 -2.92 14.54 -6.64
CA MET A 18 -3.59 15.65 -5.97
C MET A 18 -2.60 16.39 -5.11
N ARG A 19 -3.00 17.56 -4.63
CA ARG A 19 -2.12 18.36 -3.80
C ARG A 19 -1.75 17.58 -2.53
N GLY A 20 -0.48 17.31 -2.34
CA GLY A 20 0.03 16.68 -1.13
C GLY A 20 -0.17 15.17 -1.02
N ILE A 21 -0.90 14.56 -1.95
CA ILE A 21 -1.17 13.13 -1.90
C ILE A 21 -1.19 12.56 -3.31
N THR A 22 -0.66 11.35 -3.48
CA THR A 22 -0.73 10.64 -4.75
C THR A 22 -1.38 9.29 -4.52
N PRO A 23 -2.66 9.15 -4.87
CA PRO A 23 -3.31 7.84 -4.84
C PRO A 23 -2.99 7.04 -6.09
N PHE A 24 -2.86 5.73 -5.89
CA PHE A 24 -2.66 4.77 -6.96
C PHE A 24 -3.79 3.75 -6.92
N VAL A 25 -4.40 3.50 -8.06
CA VAL A 25 -5.46 2.51 -8.18
C VAL A 25 -5.01 1.46 -9.17
N ALA A 26 -5.12 0.19 -8.80
CA ALA A 26 -4.89 -0.92 -9.70
C ALA A 26 -6.24 -1.41 -10.21
N GLU A 27 -6.38 -1.56 -11.52
CA GLU A 27 -7.63 -1.92 -12.16
C GLU A 27 -7.44 -3.11 -13.09
N ILE A 28 -8.46 -3.95 -13.15
CA ILE A 28 -8.55 -5.02 -14.14
C ILE A 28 -9.89 -4.86 -14.85
N ASP A 29 -9.85 -4.67 -16.16
CA ASP A 29 -11.05 -4.46 -16.96
C ASP A 29 -11.90 -3.28 -16.44
N GLY A 30 -11.23 -2.22 -16.01
CA GLY A 30 -11.89 -1.02 -15.49
C GLY A 30 -12.41 -1.17 -14.06
N ARG A 31 -12.18 -2.30 -13.41
CA ARG A 31 -12.66 -2.55 -12.05
C ARG A 31 -11.51 -2.36 -11.07
N PRO A 32 -11.65 -1.47 -10.08
CA PRO A 32 -10.59 -1.28 -9.09
C PRO A 32 -10.46 -2.54 -8.22
N ILE A 33 -9.24 -3.02 -8.09
CA ILE A 33 -8.95 -4.20 -7.27
C ILE A 33 -7.98 -3.90 -6.13
N ALA A 34 -7.34 -2.74 -6.17
CA ALA A 34 -6.40 -2.37 -5.13
C ALA A 34 -6.22 -0.86 -5.12
N TYR A 35 -5.84 -0.35 -3.98
CA TYR A 35 -5.66 1.08 -3.78
C TYR A 35 -4.54 1.33 -2.77
N ALA A 36 -3.73 2.32 -3.05
CA ALA A 36 -2.72 2.79 -2.11
C ALA A 36 -2.48 4.27 -2.35
N ASP A 37 -1.93 4.95 -1.36
CA ASP A 37 -1.57 6.35 -1.53
C ASP A 37 -0.26 6.64 -0.82
N VAL A 38 0.33 7.76 -1.17
CA VAL A 38 1.48 8.30 -0.44
C VAL A 38 1.34 9.81 -0.37
N GLN A 39 1.54 10.35 0.82
CA GLN A 39 1.51 11.79 1.04
C GLN A 39 2.89 12.41 0.82
N ALA A 40 2.92 13.73 0.65
CA ALA A 40 4.18 14.44 0.45
C ALA A 40 5.17 14.22 1.60
N SER A 41 4.65 13.94 2.80
CA SER A 41 5.47 13.63 3.98
C SER A 41 6.11 12.25 3.94
N GLY A 42 5.72 11.40 2.98
CA GLY A 42 6.12 10.01 2.92
C GLY A 42 5.20 9.06 3.67
N TYR A 43 4.11 9.58 4.24
CA TYR A 43 3.17 8.74 4.96
C TYR A 43 2.26 8.00 3.99
N ILE A 44 2.18 6.67 4.15
CA ILE A 44 1.28 5.81 3.39
C ILE A 44 0.05 5.59 4.26
N ASP A 45 -1.06 6.26 3.92
CA ASP A 45 -2.28 6.21 4.73
C ASP A 45 -3.14 5.01 4.39
N HIS A 46 -3.23 4.68 3.11
CA HIS A 46 -4.04 3.57 2.65
C HIS A 46 -3.21 2.61 1.83
N PHE A 47 -3.43 1.32 2.08
CA PHE A 47 -2.83 0.26 1.28
C PHE A 47 -3.77 -0.93 1.34
N PHE A 48 -4.51 -1.17 0.27
CA PHE A 48 -5.54 -2.18 0.23
C PHE A 48 -5.48 -2.99 -1.06
N VAL A 49 -5.59 -4.29 -0.94
CA VAL A 49 -5.73 -5.20 -2.08
C VAL A 49 -6.96 -6.06 -1.84
N SER A 50 -7.84 -6.12 -2.83
CA SER A 50 -9.04 -6.95 -2.76
C SER A 50 -8.65 -8.42 -2.57
N ALA A 51 -9.39 -9.12 -1.69
CA ALA A 51 -9.02 -10.47 -1.26
C ALA A 51 -8.73 -11.45 -2.40
N PRO A 52 -9.52 -11.51 -3.48
CA PRO A 52 -9.22 -12.44 -4.56
C PRO A 52 -7.89 -12.20 -5.25
N PHE A 53 -7.31 -11.02 -5.09
CA PHE A 53 -6.08 -10.61 -5.76
C PHE A 53 -4.90 -10.47 -4.81
N ALA A 54 -5.08 -10.77 -3.51
CA ALA A 54 -4.05 -10.52 -2.51
C ALA A 54 -2.77 -11.30 -2.76
N ARG A 55 -2.84 -12.46 -3.39
CA ARG A 55 -1.68 -13.33 -3.63
C ARG A 55 -1.13 -13.23 -5.04
N GLN A 56 -1.53 -12.21 -5.80
CA GLN A 56 -1.14 -12.09 -7.20
C GLN A 56 -0.15 -10.96 -7.44
N LYS A 57 0.61 -10.63 -6.41
CA LYS A 57 1.66 -9.63 -6.48
C LYS A 57 1.16 -8.22 -6.79
N VAL A 58 -0.14 -7.98 -6.67
CA VAL A 58 -0.72 -6.66 -6.88
C VAL A 58 -0.18 -5.70 -5.81
N GLY A 59 -0.12 -6.15 -4.56
CA GLY A 59 0.46 -5.35 -3.49
C GLY A 59 1.90 -4.96 -3.76
N SER A 60 2.68 -5.88 -4.32
CA SER A 60 4.08 -5.59 -4.67
C SER A 60 4.18 -4.56 -5.78
N LYS A 61 3.27 -4.61 -6.76
CA LYS A 61 3.22 -3.60 -7.81
C LYS A 61 2.90 -2.22 -7.25
N LEU A 62 1.93 -2.15 -6.34
CA LEU A 62 1.59 -0.89 -5.67
C LEU A 62 2.76 -0.37 -4.85
N MET A 63 3.41 -1.22 -4.07
CA MET A 63 4.52 -0.80 -3.23
C MET A 63 5.69 -0.32 -4.09
N ARG A 64 5.98 -0.99 -5.19
CA ARG A 64 7.02 -0.55 -6.12
C ARG A 64 6.68 0.83 -6.67
N ARG A 65 5.42 1.04 -7.02
CA ARG A 65 5.00 2.33 -7.56
C ARG A 65 5.12 3.45 -6.53
N ILE A 66 4.81 3.16 -5.27
CA ILE A 66 5.01 4.11 -4.18
C ILE A 66 6.49 4.48 -4.07
N HIS A 67 7.39 3.51 -4.17
CA HIS A 67 8.82 3.77 -4.10
C HIS A 67 9.29 4.61 -5.29
N GLU A 68 8.77 4.35 -6.48
CA GLU A 68 9.07 5.15 -7.66
C GLU A 68 8.63 6.60 -7.48
N GLU A 69 7.42 6.79 -6.97
CA GLU A 69 6.90 8.13 -6.71
C GLU A 69 7.75 8.85 -5.67
N ALA A 70 8.15 8.15 -4.61
CA ALA A 70 9.00 8.73 -3.58
C ALA A 70 10.34 9.19 -4.17
N THR A 71 10.93 8.41 -5.06
CA THR A 71 12.17 8.78 -5.73
C THR A 71 11.97 10.02 -6.59
N ILE A 72 10.90 10.04 -7.38
CA ILE A 72 10.60 11.19 -8.25
C ILE A 72 10.43 12.46 -7.43
N ARG A 73 9.76 12.37 -6.29
CA ARG A 73 9.45 13.53 -5.46
C ARG A 73 10.53 13.86 -4.43
N GLY A 74 11.59 13.07 -4.37
CA GLY A 74 12.66 13.29 -3.40
C GLY A 74 12.26 13.03 -1.96
N ILE A 75 11.31 12.14 -1.73
CA ILE A 75 10.87 11.78 -0.38
C ILE A 75 11.92 10.85 0.24
N PRO A 76 12.52 11.22 1.40
CA PRO A 76 13.61 10.44 1.95
C PRO A 76 13.19 9.27 2.82
N VAL A 77 11.96 9.30 3.34
CA VAL A 77 11.49 8.31 4.31
C VAL A 77 10.03 7.99 4.05
N LEU A 78 9.69 6.71 4.06
CA LEU A 78 8.30 6.25 4.02
C LEU A 78 7.89 5.75 5.39
N THR A 79 6.66 6.09 5.81
CA THR A 79 6.09 5.63 7.06
C THR A 79 4.66 5.14 6.84
N SER A 80 4.19 4.28 7.71
CA SER A 80 2.80 3.83 7.67
C SER A 80 2.41 3.21 8.99
N ASP A 81 1.13 3.38 9.35
CA ASP A 81 0.54 2.63 10.45
C ASP A 81 -0.01 1.33 9.88
N VAL A 82 0.61 0.22 10.25
CA VAL A 82 0.44 -1.06 9.58
C VAL A 82 -0.29 -2.04 10.51
N SER A 83 -1.31 -2.70 9.99
CA SER A 83 -1.99 -3.75 10.75
C SER A 83 -1.03 -4.92 10.98
N ARG A 84 -1.31 -5.71 12.01
CA ARG A 84 -0.47 -6.88 12.28
C ARG A 84 -0.47 -7.87 11.12
N THR A 85 -1.58 -7.97 10.42
CA THR A 85 -1.68 -8.84 9.24
C THR A 85 -0.79 -8.37 8.10
N ALA A 86 -0.65 -7.07 7.92
CA ALA A 86 0.16 -6.51 6.84
C ALA A 86 1.62 -6.36 7.20
N GLN A 87 1.98 -6.50 8.46
CA GLN A 87 3.35 -6.29 8.93
C GLN A 87 4.39 -7.13 8.18
N PRO A 88 4.18 -8.44 7.94
CA PRO A 88 5.16 -9.23 7.21
C PRO A 88 5.42 -8.71 5.79
N PHE A 89 4.38 -8.21 5.14
CA PHE A 89 4.52 -7.63 3.81
C PHE A 89 5.40 -6.38 3.83
N PHE A 90 5.15 -5.48 4.80
CA PHE A 90 5.97 -4.28 4.94
C PHE A 90 7.40 -4.61 5.34
N ASN A 91 7.60 -5.60 6.22
CA ASN A 91 8.94 -6.08 6.56
C ASN A 91 9.69 -6.57 5.34
N HIS A 92 9.00 -7.30 4.47
CA HIS A 92 9.60 -7.81 3.23
C HIS A 92 10.11 -6.67 2.34
N TRP A 93 9.44 -5.53 2.38
CA TRP A 93 9.83 -4.34 1.61
C TRP A 93 10.86 -3.46 2.32
N GLY A 94 11.37 -3.90 3.45
CA GLY A 94 12.44 -3.19 4.14
C GLY A 94 11.98 -2.21 5.21
N PHE A 95 10.69 -2.21 5.54
CA PHE A 95 10.18 -1.38 6.64
C PHE A 95 10.50 -2.04 7.97
N ALA A 96 10.80 -1.23 8.96
CA ALA A 96 11.07 -1.69 10.32
C ALA A 96 10.07 -1.06 11.29
N VAL A 97 9.74 -1.80 12.33
CA VAL A 97 8.83 -1.31 13.38
C VAL A 97 9.52 -0.22 14.17
N VAL A 98 8.86 0.92 14.31
CA VAL A 98 9.31 2.04 15.11
C VAL A 98 8.58 2.08 16.44
N GLU A 99 7.27 1.81 16.42
CA GLU A 99 6.43 1.97 17.60
C GLU A 99 5.19 1.09 17.47
N GLU A 100 4.83 0.39 18.54
CA GLU A 100 3.55 -0.30 18.60
C GLU A 100 2.49 0.70 19.06
N ARG A 101 1.32 0.61 18.45
CA ARG A 101 0.21 1.52 18.74
C ARG A 101 -1.05 0.72 19.04
N TRP A 102 -1.92 1.32 19.84
CA TRP A 102 -3.15 0.69 20.31
C TRP A 102 -4.31 1.67 20.15
N PRO A 103 -4.61 2.11 18.91
CA PRO A 103 -5.70 3.06 18.72
C PRO A 103 -7.03 2.45 19.10
N VAL A 104 -7.91 3.28 19.65
CA VAL A 104 -9.26 2.88 20.03
C VAL A 104 -10.22 3.45 18.99
N MET A 105 -10.97 2.58 18.33
CA MET A 105 -11.97 2.99 17.36
C MET A 105 -13.32 2.41 17.79
N ARG A 106 -14.28 3.30 18.05
CA ARG A 106 -15.62 2.89 18.49
C ARG A 106 -15.59 1.98 19.72
N GLY A 107 -14.69 2.30 20.65
CA GLY A 107 -14.55 1.51 21.86
C GLY A 107 -13.77 0.21 21.74
N VAL A 108 -13.21 -0.05 20.55
CA VAL A 108 -12.43 -1.27 20.31
C VAL A 108 -10.97 -0.89 20.09
N VAL A 109 -10.06 -1.58 20.78
CA VAL A 109 -8.64 -1.40 20.58
C VAL A 109 -8.21 -2.23 19.36
N ILE A 110 -7.63 -1.57 18.35
CA ILE A 110 -7.16 -2.22 17.14
C ILE A 110 -5.65 -2.05 17.09
N PRO A 111 -4.88 -3.10 17.43
CA PRO A 111 -3.43 -2.96 17.46
C PRO A 111 -2.85 -2.77 16.06
N ASN A 112 -1.94 -1.82 15.93
CA ASN A 112 -1.14 -1.67 14.73
C ASN A 112 0.27 -1.24 15.12
N VAL A 113 1.15 -1.14 14.14
CA VAL A 113 2.53 -0.72 14.39
C VAL A 113 2.88 0.40 13.41
N LEU A 114 3.58 1.40 13.90
CA LEU A 114 4.19 2.38 13.02
C LEU A 114 5.45 1.77 12.44
N MET A 115 5.52 1.72 11.12
CA MET A 115 6.68 1.21 10.42
C MET A 115 7.31 2.30 9.57
N LYS A 116 8.61 2.18 9.33
CA LYS A 116 9.40 3.19 8.66
C LYS A 116 10.43 2.53 7.76
N LYS A 117 10.66 3.15 6.60
CA LYS A 117 11.75 2.76 5.72
C LYS A 117 12.46 4.02 5.24
N GLU A 118 13.77 4.04 5.43
CA GLU A 118 14.61 5.10 4.87
C GLU A 118 15.01 4.71 3.45
N LEU A 119 14.85 5.64 2.53
CA LEU A 119 15.13 5.39 1.12
C LEU A 119 16.53 5.82 0.73
#